data_a9e1f683b26bba7ea14f8ed25f974069
#
_entry.id   a9e1f683b26bba7ea14f8ed25f974069
#
_cell.length_a   1.000
_cell.length_b   1.000
_cell.length_c   1.000
_cell.angle_alpha   90.00
_cell.angle_beta   90.00
_cell.angle_gamma   90.00
#
_symmetry.space_group_name_H-M   'P 1'
#
loop_
_entity.id
_entity.type
_entity.pdbx_description
1 polymer ?
#
loop_
_entity_poly.entity_id
_entity_poly.type
_entity_poly.pdbx_seq_one_letter_code
_entity_poly.pdbx_strand_id
1 'polypeptide(L)'
;IGLTATPFRLGHGYIDEEGALFDDRIEPVTIEELIYKGHLCTLRSKKTVAKLSVEGVHKRGGEYIESELQAAVDNEDINGQVVDEVISRGQNNKHWLFFCTGVAHAEHIAEDLNDMGVSAACVTGKTPAAERADIIKRFKAGEIRALTNANVLTTGFDFPDIDLIVMLRPTMSPALYMQMAGRGLRPKSHADHCLVLDFAGNVESHGPITRVRPPHKSGSGGEAPVKVCDQCHEIVHISVMTCPACGYEFPESDNKPLMQLRDDCIM
;
A
#
# COMPACT_ATOMS: atom_id res chain seq x y z
N ILE A 1 -12.96 14.79 21.45
CA ILE A 1 -11.59 14.29 21.17
C ILE A 1 -11.71 13.13 20.22
N GLY A 2 -10.96 13.14 19.11
CA GLY A 2 -10.84 12.04 18.15
C GLY A 2 -9.41 11.52 18.10
N LEU A 3 -9.24 10.22 17.87
CA LEU A 3 -7.94 9.59 17.67
C LEU A 3 -7.91 8.98 16.26
N THR A 4 -6.91 9.33 15.46
CA THR A 4 -6.73 8.80 14.11
C THR A 4 -5.27 8.80 13.71
N ALA A 5 -4.85 7.83 12.91
CA ALA A 5 -3.55 7.83 12.25
C ALA A 5 -3.57 8.58 10.90
N THR A 6 -4.77 8.95 10.41
CA THR A 6 -4.97 9.63 9.12
C THR A 6 -5.89 10.84 9.34
N PRO A 7 -5.33 11.99 9.76
CA PRO A 7 -6.12 13.19 10.12
C PRO A 7 -6.64 13.96 8.89
N PHE A 8 -6.93 13.28 7.80
CA PHE A 8 -7.43 13.87 6.56
C PHE A 8 -8.41 12.94 5.85
N ARG A 9 -9.24 13.51 4.99
CA ARG A 9 -10.25 12.80 4.18
C ARG A 9 -10.14 13.18 2.71
N LEU A 10 -10.45 12.21 1.86
CA LEU A 10 -10.53 12.42 0.42
C LEU A 10 -11.54 13.53 0.10
N GLY A 11 -11.13 14.53 -0.69
CA GLY A 11 -11.96 15.65 -1.10
C GLY A 11 -12.22 16.73 -0.04
N HIS A 12 -11.80 16.52 1.23
CA HIS A 12 -12.06 17.45 2.33
C HIS A 12 -10.79 18.03 2.97
N GLY A 13 -9.60 17.46 2.70
CA GLY A 13 -8.35 17.88 3.34
C GLY A 13 -8.24 17.42 4.78
N TYR A 14 -7.59 18.20 5.64
CA TYR A 14 -7.42 17.88 7.05
C TYR A 14 -8.73 18.03 7.83
N ILE A 15 -8.90 17.25 8.91
CA ILE A 15 -10.10 17.22 9.75
C ILE A 15 -10.24 18.43 10.69
N ASP A 16 -9.24 19.29 10.74
CA ASP A 16 -9.12 20.54 11.53
C ASP A 16 -9.06 21.79 10.65
N GLU A 17 -9.34 21.69 9.35
CA GLU A 17 -9.48 22.87 8.48
C GLU A 17 -10.79 23.63 8.76
N GLU A 18 -10.85 24.89 8.31
CA GLU A 18 -12.03 25.75 8.51
C GLU A 18 -13.33 25.06 8.05
N GLY A 19 -14.29 24.96 8.95
CA GLY A 19 -15.56 24.25 8.74
C GLY A 19 -15.48 22.72 8.88
N ALA A 20 -14.34 22.17 9.31
CA ALA A 20 -14.17 20.74 9.58
C ALA A 20 -14.74 20.33 10.96
N LEU A 21 -14.54 19.06 11.32
CA LEU A 21 -15.14 18.45 12.52
C LEU A 21 -14.40 18.85 13.82
N PHE A 22 -13.10 19.18 13.75
CA PHE A 22 -12.25 19.50 14.88
C PHE A 22 -11.64 20.90 14.74
N ASP A 23 -11.40 21.55 15.88
CA ASP A 23 -10.86 22.91 15.95
C ASP A 23 -9.33 22.92 15.87
N ASP A 24 -8.68 21.80 16.26
CA ASP A 24 -7.22 21.70 16.31
C ASP A 24 -6.75 20.24 16.17
N ARG A 25 -5.48 20.07 15.80
CA ARG A 25 -4.82 18.79 15.62
C ARG A 25 -3.46 18.75 16.32
N ILE A 26 -3.24 17.69 17.06
CA ILE A 26 -1.94 17.43 17.69
C ILE A 26 -1.30 16.22 17.00
N GLU A 27 -0.18 16.44 16.34
CA GLU A 27 0.67 15.40 15.75
C GLU A 27 1.99 15.33 16.53
N PRO A 28 2.06 14.58 17.64
CA PRO A 28 3.19 14.60 18.55
C PRO A 28 4.44 13.92 17.99
N VAL A 29 4.28 13.04 16.99
CA VAL A 29 5.36 12.20 16.45
C VAL A 29 5.08 11.77 15.02
N THR A 30 6.12 11.67 14.19
CA THR A 30 6.04 11.21 12.81
C THR A 30 6.25 9.70 12.69
N ILE A 31 5.82 9.11 11.56
CA ILE A 31 6.10 7.69 11.23
C ILE A 31 7.62 7.45 11.17
N GLU A 32 8.39 8.37 10.56
CA GLU A 32 9.85 8.28 10.48
C GLU A 32 10.50 8.22 11.87
N GLU A 33 10.05 9.07 12.77
CA GLU A 33 10.55 9.11 14.14
C GLU A 33 10.20 7.82 14.91
N LEU A 34 9.01 7.26 14.71
CA LEU A 34 8.61 5.98 15.30
C LEU A 34 9.41 4.80 14.76
N ILE A 35 9.74 4.81 13.45
CA ILE A 35 10.64 3.82 12.85
C ILE A 35 12.05 3.96 13.44
N TYR A 36 12.57 5.19 13.53
CA TYR A 36 13.89 5.45 14.10
C TYR A 36 14.00 4.99 15.56
N LYS A 37 12.94 5.17 16.35
CA LYS A 37 12.86 4.71 17.76
C LYS A 37 12.56 3.19 17.90
N GLY A 38 12.35 2.47 16.80
CA GLY A 38 12.04 1.03 16.82
C GLY A 38 10.61 0.69 17.25
N HIS A 39 9.71 1.68 17.34
CA HIS A 39 8.29 1.46 17.63
C HIS A 39 7.49 1.01 16.41
N LEU A 40 7.99 1.29 15.22
CA LEU A 40 7.49 0.80 13.94
C LEU A 40 8.64 0.16 13.15
N CYS A 41 8.33 -0.77 12.25
CA CYS A 41 9.29 -1.31 11.31
C CYS A 41 9.23 -0.57 9.96
N THR A 42 10.26 -0.74 9.15
CA THR A 42 10.34 -0.18 7.81
C THR A 42 9.43 -0.93 6.84
N LEU A 43 8.79 -0.21 5.92
CA LEU A 43 8.19 -0.81 4.72
C LEU A 43 9.19 -0.70 3.56
N ARG A 44 9.41 -1.81 2.86
CA ARG A 44 10.21 -1.88 1.64
C ARG A 44 9.30 -2.07 0.44
N SER A 45 9.08 -1.01 -0.32
CA SER A 45 8.20 -1.03 -1.49
C SER A 45 9.03 -1.30 -2.74
N LYS A 46 8.82 -2.45 -3.36
CA LYS A 46 9.52 -2.85 -4.58
C LYS A 46 8.66 -2.59 -5.81
N LYS A 47 9.28 -2.05 -6.87
CA LYS A 47 8.63 -1.93 -8.17
C LYS A 47 8.23 -3.31 -8.68
N THR A 48 6.96 -3.48 -9.06
CA THR A 48 6.40 -4.70 -9.64
C THR A 48 6.54 -4.70 -11.17
N VAL A 49 6.56 -5.88 -11.76
CA VAL A 49 6.55 -6.08 -13.23
C VAL A 49 5.11 -6.04 -13.73
N ALA A 50 4.23 -6.87 -13.13
CA ALA A 50 2.81 -6.79 -13.41
C ALA A 50 2.23 -5.49 -12.82
N LYS A 51 1.29 -4.89 -13.54
CA LYS A 51 0.58 -3.66 -13.13
C LYS A 51 -0.89 -3.78 -13.46
N LEU A 52 -1.74 -3.39 -12.52
CA LEU A 52 -3.17 -3.27 -12.73
C LEU A 52 -3.48 -2.00 -13.53
N SER A 53 -4.35 -2.12 -14.54
CA SER A 53 -4.82 -0.96 -15.31
C SER A 53 -6.14 -0.45 -14.74
N VAL A 54 -6.23 0.85 -14.59
CA VAL A 54 -7.48 1.57 -14.23
C VAL A 54 -8.03 2.36 -15.41
N GLU A 55 -7.57 2.06 -16.64
CA GLU A 55 -8.02 2.72 -17.85
C GLU A 55 -9.52 2.48 -18.06
N GLY A 56 -10.26 3.55 -18.35
CA GLY A 56 -11.71 3.51 -18.53
C GLY A 56 -12.54 3.43 -17.24
N VAL A 57 -11.91 3.31 -16.05
CA VAL A 57 -12.64 3.28 -14.78
C VAL A 57 -13.08 4.69 -14.37
N HIS A 58 -14.37 4.89 -14.19
CA HIS A 58 -14.92 6.17 -13.76
C HIS A 58 -14.74 6.42 -12.25
N LYS A 59 -14.81 7.70 -11.87
CA LYS A 59 -14.69 8.16 -10.49
C LYS A 59 -15.99 8.77 -10.01
N ARG A 60 -16.32 8.53 -8.73
CA ARG A 60 -17.46 9.14 -8.03
C ARG A 60 -17.03 9.55 -6.63
N GLY A 61 -17.28 10.82 -6.25
CA GLY A 61 -16.86 11.33 -4.95
C GLY A 61 -15.34 11.35 -4.74
N GLY A 62 -14.56 11.43 -5.84
CA GLY A 62 -13.09 11.45 -5.79
C GLY A 62 -12.44 10.07 -5.74
N GLU A 63 -13.21 8.97 -5.67
CA GLU A 63 -12.69 7.59 -5.66
C GLU A 63 -13.21 6.81 -6.88
N TYR A 64 -12.55 5.73 -7.25
CA TYR A 64 -12.97 4.83 -8.31
C TYR A 64 -14.31 4.17 -7.99
N ILE A 65 -15.17 3.95 -9.00
CA ILE A 65 -16.39 3.15 -8.86
C ILE A 65 -15.99 1.69 -8.70
N GLU A 66 -16.27 1.11 -7.53
CA GLU A 66 -15.76 -0.20 -7.10
C GLU A 66 -16.11 -1.34 -8.08
N SER A 67 -17.34 -1.34 -8.63
CA SER A 67 -17.76 -2.36 -9.59
C SER A 67 -17.01 -2.29 -10.92
N GLU A 68 -16.74 -1.08 -11.41
CA GLU A 68 -15.96 -0.87 -12.63
C GLU A 68 -14.48 -1.21 -12.40
N LEU A 69 -13.96 -0.80 -11.24
CA LEU A 69 -12.59 -1.08 -10.86
C LEU A 69 -12.35 -2.60 -10.72
N GLN A 70 -13.27 -3.33 -10.07
CA GLN A 70 -13.18 -4.79 -9.99
C GLN A 70 -13.19 -5.42 -11.40
N ALA A 71 -14.09 -5.00 -12.26
CA ALA A 71 -14.16 -5.53 -13.63
C ALA A 71 -12.89 -5.25 -14.46
N ALA A 72 -12.20 -4.14 -14.18
CA ALA A 72 -10.97 -3.77 -14.89
C ALA A 72 -9.74 -4.55 -14.40
N VAL A 73 -9.66 -4.85 -13.09
CA VAL A 73 -8.46 -5.45 -12.48
C VAL A 73 -8.56 -6.96 -12.24
N ASP A 74 -9.78 -7.50 -12.12
CA ASP A 74 -10.02 -8.92 -11.92
C ASP A 74 -10.04 -9.67 -13.25
N ASN A 75 -8.85 -9.99 -13.72
CA ASN A 75 -8.60 -10.65 -15.00
C ASN A 75 -7.65 -11.82 -14.79
N GLU A 76 -7.99 -12.98 -15.32
CA GLU A 76 -7.26 -14.25 -15.11
C GLU A 76 -5.77 -14.14 -15.49
N ASP A 77 -5.45 -13.52 -16.64
CA ASP A 77 -4.06 -13.39 -17.09
C ASP A 77 -3.25 -12.46 -16.15
N ILE A 78 -3.84 -11.39 -15.65
CA ILE A 78 -3.18 -10.46 -14.72
C ILE A 78 -3.08 -11.09 -13.33
N ASN A 79 -4.13 -11.76 -12.86
CA ASN A 79 -4.13 -12.45 -11.57
C ASN A 79 -3.02 -13.51 -11.54
N GLY A 80 -2.86 -14.31 -12.60
CA GLY A 80 -1.77 -15.28 -12.72
C GLY A 80 -0.38 -14.63 -12.66
N GLN A 81 -0.14 -13.53 -13.40
CA GLN A 81 1.13 -12.80 -13.36
C GLN A 81 1.43 -12.23 -11.97
N VAL A 82 0.40 -11.69 -11.29
CA VAL A 82 0.51 -11.18 -9.92
C VAL A 82 0.90 -12.29 -8.95
N VAL A 83 0.20 -13.43 -9.01
CA VAL A 83 0.45 -14.57 -8.11
C VAL A 83 1.86 -15.13 -8.32
N ASP A 84 2.30 -15.32 -9.57
CA ASP A 84 3.65 -15.76 -9.90
C ASP A 84 4.72 -14.82 -9.34
N GLU A 85 4.55 -13.51 -9.53
CA GLU A 85 5.49 -12.51 -9.03
C GLU A 85 5.51 -12.47 -7.49
N VAL A 86 4.34 -12.56 -6.83
CA VAL A 86 4.25 -12.62 -5.37
C VAL A 86 4.92 -13.87 -4.81
N ILE A 87 4.68 -15.04 -5.39
CA ILE A 87 5.32 -16.29 -4.97
C ILE A 87 6.83 -16.19 -5.11
N SER A 88 7.31 -15.70 -6.27
CA SER A 88 8.74 -15.54 -6.53
C SER A 88 9.44 -14.61 -5.53
N ARG A 89 8.83 -13.46 -5.22
CA ARG A 89 9.44 -12.45 -4.35
C ARG A 89 9.17 -12.67 -2.87
N GLY A 90 8.05 -13.32 -2.54
CA GLY A 90 7.61 -13.56 -1.16
C GLY A 90 8.16 -14.82 -0.51
N GLN A 91 9.09 -15.55 -1.15
CA GLN A 91 9.58 -16.87 -0.69
C GLN A 91 10.00 -16.87 0.80
N ASN A 92 10.65 -15.81 1.25
CA ASN A 92 11.16 -15.66 2.61
C ASN A 92 10.14 -15.07 3.59
N ASN A 93 8.98 -14.64 3.11
CA ASN A 93 7.91 -14.05 3.91
C ASN A 93 6.93 -15.11 4.41
N LYS A 94 6.47 -14.97 5.64
CA LYS A 94 5.64 -15.98 6.32
C LYS A 94 4.15 -15.65 6.30
N HIS A 95 3.79 -14.37 6.43
CA HIS A 95 2.41 -13.91 6.59
C HIS A 95 2.09 -12.84 5.55
N TRP A 96 1.36 -13.23 4.54
CA TRP A 96 1.02 -12.40 3.40
C TRP A 96 -0.38 -11.84 3.53
N LEU A 97 -0.54 -10.54 3.35
CA LEU A 97 -1.84 -9.86 3.41
C LEU A 97 -2.12 -9.18 2.07
N PHE A 98 -3.18 -9.60 1.39
CA PHE A 98 -3.62 -9.07 0.10
C PHE A 98 -4.81 -8.14 0.28
N PHE A 99 -4.74 -6.95 -0.26
CA PHE A 99 -5.84 -6.00 -0.36
C PHE A 99 -6.39 -6.00 -1.79
N CYS A 100 -7.51 -6.68 -1.99
CA CYS A 100 -8.17 -6.82 -3.29
C CYS A 100 -9.26 -5.77 -3.48
N THR A 101 -9.65 -5.52 -4.73
CA THR A 101 -10.63 -4.49 -5.09
C THR A 101 -12.04 -4.89 -4.68
N GLY A 102 -12.42 -6.16 -4.87
CA GLY A 102 -13.75 -6.67 -4.57
C GLY A 102 -13.71 -8.10 -4.06
N VAL A 103 -14.90 -8.61 -3.72
CA VAL A 103 -15.04 -9.96 -3.14
C VAL A 103 -14.60 -11.03 -4.13
N ALA A 104 -15.10 -11.00 -5.38
CA ALA A 104 -14.74 -11.99 -6.39
C ALA A 104 -13.22 -11.96 -6.66
N HIS A 105 -12.62 -10.77 -6.81
CA HIS A 105 -11.17 -10.63 -7.00
C HIS A 105 -10.38 -11.26 -5.83
N ALA A 106 -10.84 -11.08 -4.57
CA ALA A 106 -10.19 -11.67 -3.41
C ALA A 106 -10.31 -13.20 -3.37
N GLU A 107 -11.46 -13.74 -3.82
CA GLU A 107 -11.71 -15.17 -3.95
C GLU A 107 -10.83 -15.78 -5.05
N HIS A 108 -10.77 -15.20 -6.26
CA HIS A 108 -9.94 -15.65 -7.36
C HIS A 108 -8.45 -15.68 -6.98
N ILE A 109 -7.91 -14.61 -6.38
CA ILE A 109 -6.51 -14.59 -5.92
C ILE A 109 -6.23 -15.68 -4.87
N ALA A 110 -7.18 -15.97 -3.97
CA ALA A 110 -7.00 -17.04 -2.99
C ALA A 110 -7.02 -18.43 -3.65
N GLU A 111 -7.88 -18.65 -4.67
CA GLU A 111 -7.91 -19.86 -5.47
C GLU A 111 -6.62 -20.06 -6.24
N ASP A 112 -6.15 -19.06 -6.99
CA ASP A 112 -4.90 -19.08 -7.74
C ASP A 112 -3.69 -19.40 -6.84
N LEU A 113 -3.62 -18.79 -5.64
CA LEU A 113 -2.56 -19.07 -4.66
C LEU A 113 -2.59 -20.54 -4.19
N ASN A 114 -3.78 -21.07 -3.90
CA ASN A 114 -3.93 -22.48 -3.48
C ASN A 114 -3.57 -23.45 -4.61
N ASP A 115 -3.94 -23.16 -5.84
CA ASP A 115 -3.60 -23.97 -7.02
C ASP A 115 -2.09 -24.00 -7.25
N MET A 116 -1.39 -22.90 -6.92
CA MET A 116 0.08 -22.81 -6.95
C MET A 116 0.75 -23.36 -5.66
N GLY A 117 -0.01 -23.98 -4.75
CA GLY A 117 0.51 -24.65 -3.56
C GLY A 117 0.80 -23.72 -2.37
N VAL A 118 0.32 -22.47 -2.41
CA VAL A 118 0.41 -21.53 -1.27
C VAL A 118 -0.90 -21.57 -0.48
N SER A 119 -0.84 -21.96 0.81
CA SER A 119 -2.04 -21.99 1.65
C SER A 119 -2.64 -20.59 1.80
N ALA A 120 -3.82 -20.38 1.22
CA ALA A 120 -4.51 -19.10 1.19
C ALA A 120 -5.96 -19.23 1.66
N ALA A 121 -6.47 -18.18 2.31
CA ALA A 121 -7.88 -18.05 2.65
C ALA A 121 -8.38 -16.64 2.35
N CYS A 122 -9.65 -16.54 1.94
CA CYS A 122 -10.32 -15.28 1.67
C CYS A 122 -11.21 -14.87 2.87
N VAL A 123 -11.11 -13.60 3.28
CA VAL A 123 -11.99 -13.01 4.30
C VAL A 123 -12.71 -11.80 3.71
N THR A 124 -14.04 -11.85 3.74
CA THR A 124 -14.91 -10.80 3.20
C THR A 124 -15.92 -10.33 4.24
N GLY A 125 -16.70 -9.31 3.91
CA GLY A 125 -17.83 -8.87 4.75
C GLY A 125 -18.91 -9.93 4.95
N LYS A 126 -18.98 -10.92 4.05
CA LYS A 126 -19.94 -12.03 4.09
C LYS A 126 -19.44 -13.23 4.92
N THR A 127 -18.14 -13.32 5.22
CA THR A 127 -17.56 -14.41 6.00
C THR A 127 -18.15 -14.42 7.42
N PRO A 128 -18.80 -15.50 7.87
CA PRO A 128 -19.38 -15.60 9.21
C PRO A 128 -18.34 -15.35 10.32
N ALA A 129 -18.77 -14.77 11.42
CA ALA A 129 -17.84 -14.35 12.48
C ALA A 129 -16.99 -15.50 13.05
N ALA A 130 -17.59 -16.69 13.22
CA ALA A 130 -16.89 -17.88 13.72
C ALA A 130 -15.84 -18.39 12.73
N GLU A 131 -16.18 -18.46 11.44
CA GLU A 131 -15.29 -18.86 10.37
C GLU A 131 -14.13 -17.85 10.21
N ARG A 132 -14.45 -16.55 10.23
CA ARG A 132 -13.42 -15.48 10.21
C ARG A 132 -12.45 -15.61 11.37
N ALA A 133 -12.96 -15.89 12.58
CA ALA A 133 -12.12 -16.08 13.76
C ALA A 133 -11.19 -17.30 13.61
N ASP A 134 -11.66 -18.39 13.03
CA ASP A 134 -10.86 -19.59 12.75
C ASP A 134 -9.79 -19.30 11.69
N ILE A 135 -10.16 -18.71 10.56
CA ILE A 135 -9.21 -18.31 9.52
C ILE A 135 -8.09 -17.42 10.11
N ILE A 136 -8.46 -16.41 10.88
CA ILE A 136 -7.49 -15.49 11.50
C ILE A 136 -6.59 -16.25 12.48
N LYS A 137 -7.13 -17.18 13.27
CA LYS A 137 -6.34 -18.00 14.20
C LYS A 137 -5.33 -18.86 13.44
N ARG A 138 -5.74 -19.55 12.39
CA ARG A 138 -4.87 -20.38 11.54
C ARG A 138 -3.83 -19.56 10.79
N PHE A 139 -4.19 -18.37 10.30
CA PHE A 139 -3.24 -17.43 9.71
C PHE A 139 -2.16 -17.00 10.72
N LYS A 140 -2.56 -16.63 11.94
CA LYS A 140 -1.62 -16.27 13.02
C LYS A 140 -0.72 -17.42 13.44
N ALA A 141 -1.20 -18.65 13.34
CA ALA A 141 -0.44 -19.87 13.61
C ALA A 141 0.52 -20.27 12.46
N GLY A 142 0.41 -19.61 11.28
CA GLY A 142 1.20 -19.94 10.10
C GLY A 142 0.69 -21.16 9.31
N GLU A 143 -0.49 -21.70 9.65
CA GLU A 143 -1.16 -22.76 8.88
C GLU A 143 -1.71 -22.25 7.55
N ILE A 144 -2.14 -20.99 7.53
CA ILE A 144 -2.50 -20.23 6.34
C ILE A 144 -1.41 -19.18 6.14
N ARG A 145 -0.77 -19.18 4.96
CA ARG A 145 0.30 -18.23 4.65
C ARG A 145 -0.21 -16.92 4.09
N ALA A 146 -1.25 -16.98 3.25
CA ALA A 146 -1.81 -15.84 2.56
C ALA A 146 -3.25 -15.57 3.00
N LEU A 147 -3.55 -14.33 3.29
CA LEU A 147 -4.90 -13.87 3.62
C LEU A 147 -5.33 -12.82 2.60
N THR A 148 -6.31 -13.14 1.78
CA THR A 148 -6.90 -12.18 0.83
C THR A 148 -8.12 -11.53 1.43
N ASN A 149 -8.33 -10.26 1.14
CA ASN A 149 -9.50 -9.56 1.66
C ASN A 149 -10.00 -8.44 0.74
N ALA A 150 -11.30 -8.17 0.85
CA ALA A 150 -11.94 -7.01 0.25
C ALA A 150 -12.58 -6.16 1.36
N ASN A 151 -12.01 -4.99 1.65
CA ASN A 151 -12.52 -3.96 2.59
C ASN A 151 -12.65 -4.37 4.08
N VAL A 152 -12.25 -5.56 4.51
CA VAL A 152 -12.55 -6.07 5.87
C VAL A 152 -11.38 -5.90 6.82
N LEU A 153 -10.14 -6.09 6.36
CA LEU A 153 -8.95 -6.08 7.20
C LEU A 153 -8.18 -4.76 7.17
N THR A 154 -8.72 -3.74 6.51
CA THR A 154 -8.18 -2.39 6.49
C THR A 154 -8.27 -1.70 7.85
N THR A 155 -9.31 -2.03 8.65
CA THR A 155 -9.51 -1.49 10.00
C THR A 155 -9.70 -2.63 11.00
N GLY A 156 -9.26 -2.43 12.26
CA GLY A 156 -9.52 -3.36 13.36
C GLY A 156 -8.75 -4.69 13.34
N PHE A 157 -8.07 -5.05 12.26
CA PHE A 157 -7.24 -6.26 12.22
C PHE A 157 -5.86 -5.98 12.78
N ASP A 158 -5.49 -6.66 13.86
CA ASP A 158 -4.21 -6.51 14.54
C ASP A 158 -3.42 -7.83 14.53
N PHE A 159 -2.35 -7.85 13.75
CA PHE A 159 -1.35 -8.91 13.75
C PHE A 159 0.02 -8.34 13.36
N PRO A 160 0.97 -8.27 14.30
CA PRO A 160 2.27 -7.66 14.07
C PRO A 160 3.13 -8.36 13.01
N ASP A 161 3.04 -9.69 12.92
CA ASP A 161 3.95 -10.52 12.12
C ASP A 161 3.61 -10.55 10.60
N ILE A 162 2.74 -9.65 10.11
CA ILE A 162 2.54 -9.46 8.66
C ILE A 162 3.83 -8.91 8.06
N ASP A 163 4.49 -9.70 7.22
CA ASP A 163 5.79 -9.38 6.63
C ASP A 163 5.75 -9.19 5.10
N LEU A 164 4.59 -9.45 4.47
CA LEU A 164 4.32 -9.11 3.08
C LEU A 164 2.92 -8.50 2.94
N ILE A 165 2.86 -7.32 2.33
CA ILE A 165 1.62 -6.68 1.88
C ILE A 165 1.57 -6.66 0.37
N VAL A 166 0.48 -7.13 -0.19
CA VAL A 166 0.19 -7.10 -1.63
C VAL A 166 -1.00 -6.17 -1.88
N MET A 167 -0.76 -5.11 -2.63
CA MET A 167 -1.79 -4.12 -2.95
C MET A 167 -2.33 -4.37 -4.36
N LEU A 168 -3.56 -4.88 -4.43
CA LEU A 168 -4.32 -5.12 -5.67
C LEU A 168 -5.54 -4.19 -5.76
N ARG A 169 -5.58 -3.16 -4.93
CA ARG A 169 -6.65 -2.17 -4.90
C ARG A 169 -6.09 -0.79 -5.20
N PRO A 170 -6.22 -0.30 -6.43
CA PRO A 170 -5.99 1.11 -6.74
C PRO A 170 -6.92 2.00 -5.91
N THR A 171 -6.39 3.09 -5.34
CA THR A 171 -7.20 4.05 -4.60
C THR A 171 -6.69 5.48 -4.78
N MET A 172 -7.62 6.42 -4.86
CA MET A 172 -7.34 7.85 -4.85
C MET A 172 -7.24 8.39 -3.41
N SER A 173 -7.56 7.55 -2.40
CA SER A 173 -7.56 7.94 -0.99
C SER A 173 -6.21 7.68 -0.32
N PRO A 174 -5.42 8.73 0.01
CA PRO A 174 -4.20 8.56 0.79
C PRO A 174 -4.45 7.92 2.16
N ALA A 175 -5.62 8.19 2.76
CA ALA A 175 -6.00 7.60 4.04
C ALA A 175 -6.20 6.07 3.93
N LEU A 176 -6.86 5.59 2.87
CA LEU A 176 -7.02 4.15 2.63
C LEU A 176 -5.67 3.49 2.34
N TYR A 177 -4.84 4.12 1.50
CA TYR A 177 -3.47 3.65 1.26
C TYR A 177 -2.68 3.51 2.56
N MET A 178 -2.69 4.54 3.42
CA MET A 178 -2.00 4.49 4.72
C MET A 178 -2.56 3.41 5.65
N GLN A 179 -3.86 3.14 5.62
CA GLN A 179 -4.48 2.07 6.41
C GLN A 179 -4.03 0.69 5.93
N MET A 180 -3.96 0.46 4.62
CA MET A 180 -3.46 -0.80 4.03
C MET A 180 -1.97 -1.00 4.35
N ALA A 181 -1.13 -0.02 4.02
CA ALA A 181 0.31 -0.05 4.26
C ALA A 181 0.64 -0.14 5.76
N GLY A 182 -0.13 0.56 6.59
CA GLY A 182 0.04 0.62 8.04
C GLY A 182 -0.05 -0.75 8.74
N ARG A 183 -0.70 -1.74 8.11
CA ARG A 183 -0.72 -3.12 8.65
C ARG A 183 0.67 -3.74 8.70
N GLY A 184 1.56 -3.35 7.80
CA GLY A 184 2.94 -3.81 7.75
C GLY A 184 3.92 -3.02 8.62
N LEU A 185 3.52 -1.87 9.21
CA LEU A 185 4.44 -1.05 10.02
C LEU A 185 4.75 -1.61 11.41
N ARG A 186 4.01 -2.59 11.88
CA ARG A 186 4.23 -3.12 13.23
C ARG A 186 5.54 -3.89 13.34
N PRO A 187 6.28 -3.75 14.47
CA PRO A 187 7.48 -4.53 14.72
C PRO A 187 7.17 -6.03 14.69
N LYS A 188 8.00 -6.80 14.01
CA LYS A 188 7.82 -8.23 13.79
C LYS A 188 8.76 -9.04 14.69
N SER A 189 8.33 -10.26 15.01
CA SER A 189 9.17 -11.18 15.81
C SER A 189 10.30 -11.82 14.98
N HIS A 190 10.18 -11.83 13.64
CA HIS A 190 11.04 -12.64 12.76
C HIS A 190 11.63 -11.85 11.57
N ALA A 191 11.31 -10.57 11.42
CA ALA A 191 11.79 -9.73 10.33
C ALA A 191 11.97 -8.28 10.78
N ASP A 192 12.90 -7.56 10.18
CA ASP A 192 13.17 -6.14 10.44
C ASP A 192 12.34 -5.17 9.58
N HIS A 193 11.67 -5.69 8.55
CA HIS A 193 10.84 -4.92 7.64
C HIS A 193 9.63 -5.70 7.15
N CYS A 194 8.70 -5.01 6.49
CA CYS A 194 7.63 -5.61 5.70
C CYS A 194 7.86 -5.30 4.23
N LEU A 195 7.82 -6.33 3.38
CA LEU A 195 7.83 -6.17 1.94
C LEU A 195 6.46 -5.67 1.47
N VAL A 196 6.44 -4.69 0.58
CA VAL A 196 5.23 -4.19 -0.07
C VAL A 196 5.38 -4.41 -1.58
N LEU A 197 4.47 -5.19 -2.15
CA LEU A 197 4.32 -5.36 -3.58
C LEU A 197 3.04 -4.63 -4.02
N ASP A 198 3.24 -3.49 -4.66
CA ASP A 198 2.15 -2.60 -5.07
C ASP A 198 1.91 -2.72 -6.58
N PHE A 199 0.98 -3.58 -6.95
CA PHE A 199 0.53 -3.74 -8.34
C PHE A 199 -0.48 -2.66 -8.76
N ALA A 200 -1.02 -1.95 -7.76
CA ALA A 200 -2.06 -0.95 -7.93
C ALA A 200 -1.54 0.48 -8.19
N GLY A 201 -0.20 0.70 -8.08
CA GLY A 201 0.43 2.00 -8.27
C GLY A 201 0.15 3.02 -7.16
N ASN A 202 -0.25 2.57 -5.97
CA ASN A 202 -0.56 3.46 -4.85
C ASN A 202 0.69 4.18 -4.33
N VAL A 203 1.85 3.49 -4.29
CA VAL A 203 3.13 4.09 -3.86
C VAL A 203 3.60 5.15 -4.88
N GLU A 204 3.38 4.91 -6.17
CA GLU A 204 3.70 5.88 -7.24
C GLU A 204 2.76 7.10 -7.15
N SER A 205 1.49 6.90 -6.79
CA SER A 205 0.48 7.96 -6.69
C SER A 205 0.58 8.78 -5.41
N HIS A 206 0.82 8.14 -4.26
CA HIS A 206 0.76 8.76 -2.93
C HIS A 206 2.14 8.98 -2.28
N GLY A 207 3.19 8.35 -2.82
CA GLY A 207 4.53 8.34 -2.26
C GLY A 207 4.75 7.26 -1.18
N PRO A 208 6.00 7.13 -0.70
CA PRO A 208 6.32 6.28 0.44
C PRO A 208 5.51 6.68 1.66
N ILE A 209 5.11 5.72 2.51
CA ILE A 209 4.19 5.94 3.64
C ILE A 209 4.64 7.05 4.60
N THR A 210 5.95 7.26 4.73
CA THR A 210 6.54 8.32 5.56
C THR A 210 6.39 9.73 4.97
N ARG A 211 5.98 9.83 3.69
CA ARG A 211 5.88 11.09 2.94
C ARG A 211 4.49 11.35 2.39
N VAL A 212 3.50 10.54 2.75
CA VAL A 212 2.11 10.72 2.31
C VAL A 212 1.57 12.04 2.83
N ARG A 213 0.94 12.79 1.93
CA ARG A 213 0.28 14.07 2.24
C ARG A 213 -1.19 14.01 1.82
N PRO A 214 -2.06 14.76 2.49
CA PRO A 214 -3.44 14.91 2.02
C PRO A 214 -3.46 15.50 0.61
N PRO A 215 -4.44 15.13 -0.22
CA PRO A 215 -4.59 15.69 -1.56
C PRO A 215 -4.85 17.19 -1.46
N HIS A 216 -4.16 17.97 -2.30
CA HIS A 216 -4.44 19.40 -2.43
C HIS A 216 -5.86 19.62 -2.96
N LYS A 217 -6.57 20.63 -2.44
CA LYS A 217 -7.93 21.02 -2.87
C LYS A 217 -8.00 21.46 -4.35
N SER A 218 -6.88 21.90 -4.92
CA SER A 218 -6.76 22.23 -6.35
C SER A 218 -6.34 20.99 -7.12
N GLY A 219 -7.30 20.26 -7.67
CA GLY A 219 -7.32 19.11 -8.58
C GLY A 219 -6.16 18.73 -9.51
N SER A 220 -4.94 19.16 -9.24
CA SER A 220 -3.75 18.68 -9.92
C SER A 220 -3.25 17.40 -9.20
N GLY A 221 -3.93 16.27 -9.47
CA GLY A 221 -3.43 14.96 -9.12
C GLY A 221 -2.15 14.67 -9.92
N GLY A 222 -1.01 15.13 -9.44
CA GLY A 222 0.30 14.70 -9.93
C GLY A 222 0.71 13.43 -9.20
N GLU A 223 1.48 12.57 -9.88
CA GLU A 223 2.17 11.45 -9.24
C GLU A 223 3.08 11.98 -8.12
N ALA A 224 3.25 11.19 -7.08
CA ALA A 224 4.18 11.55 -6.01
C ALA A 224 5.62 11.60 -6.55
N PRO A 225 6.47 12.49 -6.04
CA PRO A 225 7.86 12.59 -6.49
C PRO A 225 8.67 11.38 -5.97
N VAL A 226 8.62 10.28 -6.70
CA VAL A 226 9.34 9.04 -6.37
C VAL A 226 10.34 8.67 -7.46
N LYS A 227 11.36 7.87 -7.09
CA LYS A 227 12.30 7.21 -8.00
C LYS A 227 12.51 5.77 -7.59
N VAL A 228 12.98 4.95 -8.51
CA VAL A 228 13.27 3.53 -8.31
C VAL A 228 14.77 3.33 -8.23
N CYS A 229 15.23 2.55 -7.26
CA CYS A 229 16.63 2.18 -7.13
C CYS A 229 17.01 1.17 -8.21
N ASP A 230 18.05 1.48 -9.02
CA ASP A 230 18.52 0.61 -10.10
C ASP A 230 19.11 -0.72 -9.60
N GLN A 231 19.58 -0.76 -8.34
CA GLN A 231 20.23 -1.94 -7.77
C GLN A 231 19.23 -2.92 -7.14
N CYS A 232 18.24 -2.41 -6.39
CA CYS A 232 17.34 -3.29 -5.62
C CYS A 232 15.86 -3.05 -5.92
N HIS A 233 15.55 -2.14 -6.86
CA HIS A 233 14.19 -1.79 -7.29
C HIS A 233 13.29 -1.24 -6.18
N GLU A 234 13.87 -0.72 -5.08
CA GLU A 234 13.14 -0.01 -4.03
C GLU A 234 12.57 1.29 -4.56
N ILE A 235 11.28 1.56 -4.27
CA ILE A 235 10.65 2.83 -4.59
C ILE A 235 10.88 3.79 -3.43
N VAL A 236 11.57 4.89 -3.69
CA VAL A 236 11.93 5.90 -2.68
C VAL A 236 11.49 7.29 -3.11
N HIS A 237 11.40 8.22 -2.16
CA HIS A 237 11.15 9.62 -2.50
C HIS A 237 12.31 10.20 -3.29
N ILE A 238 12.05 11.09 -4.25
CA ILE A 238 13.06 11.65 -5.16
C ILE A 238 14.23 12.34 -4.43
N SER A 239 13.97 12.92 -3.25
CA SER A 239 15.00 13.60 -2.43
C SER A 239 15.98 12.67 -1.72
N VAL A 240 15.78 11.36 -1.78
CA VAL A 240 16.69 10.39 -1.14
C VAL A 240 17.99 10.29 -1.92
N MET A 241 19.12 10.54 -1.27
CA MET A 241 20.47 10.50 -1.89
C MET A 241 21.08 9.09 -1.86
N THR A 242 20.75 8.30 -0.85
CA THR A 242 21.25 6.94 -0.66
C THR A 242 20.08 5.98 -0.43
N CYS A 243 20.00 4.90 -1.19
CA CYS A 243 18.92 3.92 -1.05
C CYS A 243 18.92 3.31 0.36
N PRO A 244 17.85 3.43 1.14
CA PRO A 244 17.79 2.92 2.50
C PRO A 244 17.77 1.37 2.57
N ALA A 245 17.49 0.70 1.44
CA ALA A 245 17.41 -0.75 1.38
C ALA A 245 18.75 -1.42 1.04
N CYS A 246 19.57 -0.82 0.15
CA CYS A 246 20.81 -1.45 -0.33
C CYS A 246 22.05 -0.56 -0.26
N GLY A 247 21.93 0.70 0.14
CA GLY A 247 23.04 1.63 0.24
C GLY A 247 23.52 2.22 -1.10
N TYR A 248 22.80 1.98 -2.21
CA TYR A 248 23.13 2.58 -3.50
C TYR A 248 23.03 4.10 -3.44
N GLU A 249 24.09 4.79 -3.88
CA GLU A 249 24.14 6.25 -4.00
C GLU A 249 23.55 6.68 -5.34
N PHE A 250 22.49 7.47 -5.30
CA PHE A 250 21.87 8.00 -6.52
C PHE A 250 22.72 9.10 -7.14
N PRO A 251 22.88 9.11 -8.49
CA PRO A 251 23.60 10.18 -9.19
C PRO A 251 22.99 11.56 -8.91
N GLU A 252 23.83 12.61 -8.86
CA GLU A 252 23.34 13.99 -8.63
C GLU A 252 22.35 14.46 -9.72
N SER A 253 22.46 13.95 -10.94
CA SER A 253 21.55 14.27 -12.05
C SER A 253 20.08 13.90 -11.75
N ASP A 254 19.87 12.85 -10.97
CA ASP A 254 18.52 12.35 -10.63
C ASP A 254 17.83 13.17 -9.54
N ASN A 255 18.57 14.10 -8.92
CA ASN A 255 18.11 14.91 -7.80
C ASN A 255 17.80 16.37 -8.18
N LYS A 256 18.00 16.76 -9.46
CA LYS A 256 17.67 18.12 -9.90
C LYS A 256 16.13 18.27 -9.98
N PRO A 257 15.54 19.25 -9.26
CA PRO A 257 14.14 19.55 -9.45
C PRO A 257 13.89 19.97 -10.91
N LEU A 258 12.77 19.52 -11.49
CA LEU A 258 12.34 19.88 -12.86
C LEU A 258 12.34 21.40 -13.17
N MET A 259 12.32 22.25 -12.15
CA MET A 259 12.43 23.70 -12.30
C MET A 259 13.79 24.21 -12.76
N GLN A 260 14.89 23.49 -12.53
CA GLN A 260 16.22 23.90 -13.01
C GLN A 260 16.48 23.58 -14.48
N LEU A 261 15.68 22.69 -15.09
CA LEU A 261 15.77 22.35 -16.50
C LEU A 261 15.10 23.40 -17.42
N ARG A 262 14.34 24.37 -16.89
CA ARG A 262 13.70 25.43 -17.68
C ARG A 262 14.57 26.65 -17.91
N ASP A 263 15.56 26.90 -17.06
CA ASP A 263 16.42 28.09 -17.18
C ASP A 263 17.56 27.89 -18.21
N ASP A 264 17.90 26.64 -18.54
CA ASP A 264 18.95 26.34 -19.55
C ASP A 264 18.42 26.34 -21.01
N CYS A 265 17.14 26.59 -21.23
CA CYS A 265 16.51 26.63 -22.57
C CYS A 265 16.24 28.04 -23.09
N ILE A 266 16.72 29.09 -22.43
CA ILE A 266 16.60 30.48 -22.90
C ILE A 266 18.01 31.07 -23.05
N MET A 267 18.69 30.68 -24.12
CA MET A 267 19.71 31.48 -24.81
C MET A 267 19.59 31.23 -26.29
#